data_1a83d847c9192b064a76dcdc9fdcb0cd
#
_entry.id   1a83d847c9192b064a76dcdc9fdcb0cd
#
_cell.length_a   1.000
_cell.length_b   1.000
_cell.length_c   1.000
_cell.angle_alpha   90.00
_cell.angle_beta   90.00
_cell.angle_gamma   90.00
#
_symmetry.space_group_name_H-M   'P 1'
#
loop_
_entity.id
_entity.type
_entity.pdbx_description
1 polymer ?
#
loop_
_entity_poly.entity_id
_entity_poly.type
_entity_poly.pdbx_seq_one_letter_code
_entity_poly.pdbx_strand_id
1 'polypeptide(L)'
;MLLVEDNEDNRIVYSTILRHFGYTVTEALNGEEGIAKARSEKPDLILMDISIPVIDGWEATQVLKHDPQTRQIPIIALTAHALASDREKAMEVGCDGYLAKPCEPRAVVAEVQRFLGKNDGKSA
;
A
#
# COMPACT_ATOMS: atom_id res chain seq x y z
N MET A 1 -1.88 8.62 3.55
CA MET A 1 -1.48 7.42 2.81
C MET A 1 -2.60 6.90 1.93
N LEU A 2 -2.27 6.12 0.95
CA LEU A 2 -3.23 5.56 0.00
C LEU A 2 -3.32 4.05 0.19
N LEU A 3 -4.53 3.54 0.34
CA LEU A 3 -4.81 2.10 0.42
C LEU A 3 -5.52 1.66 -0.86
N VAL A 4 -4.87 0.80 -1.64
CA VAL A 4 -5.44 0.24 -2.86
C VAL A 4 -5.89 -1.19 -2.57
N GLU A 5 -7.18 -1.39 -2.43
CA GLU A 5 -7.78 -2.66 -2.02
C GLU A 5 -9.20 -2.76 -2.56
N ASP A 6 -9.49 -3.79 -3.34
CA ASP A 6 -10.81 -3.97 -3.94
C ASP A 6 -11.82 -4.64 -3.00
N ASN A 7 -11.35 -5.42 -2.03
CA ASN A 7 -12.22 -6.10 -1.08
C ASN A 7 -12.70 -5.11 -0.02
N GLU A 8 -14.01 -4.91 0.05
CA GLU A 8 -14.60 -3.94 0.97
C GLU A 8 -14.28 -4.26 2.44
N ASP A 9 -14.37 -5.52 2.83
CA ASP A 9 -14.11 -5.90 4.22
C ASP A 9 -12.66 -5.62 4.61
N ASN A 10 -11.72 -5.98 3.76
CA ASN A 10 -10.30 -5.72 4.00
C ASN A 10 -10.03 -4.21 4.04
N ARG A 11 -10.64 -3.48 3.12
CA ARG A 11 -10.48 -2.03 3.04
C ARG A 11 -10.96 -1.36 4.33
N ILE A 12 -12.12 -1.78 4.84
CA ILE A 12 -12.67 -1.25 6.08
C ILE A 12 -11.74 -1.56 7.25
N VAL A 13 -11.29 -2.81 7.37
CA VAL A 13 -10.43 -3.23 8.48
C VAL A 13 -9.12 -2.44 8.48
N TYR A 14 -8.44 -2.39 7.35
CA TYR A 14 -7.14 -1.72 7.29
C TYR A 14 -7.27 -0.21 7.46
N SER A 15 -8.24 0.41 6.82
CA SER A 15 -8.42 1.86 6.95
C SER A 15 -8.80 2.26 8.37
N THR A 16 -9.65 1.46 9.02
CA THR A 16 -10.10 1.74 10.38
C THR A 16 -8.94 1.70 11.36
N ILE A 17 -8.11 0.65 11.31
CA ILE A 17 -6.98 0.53 12.24
C ILE A 17 -5.93 1.62 11.97
N LEU A 18 -5.67 1.94 10.72
CA LEU A 18 -4.69 2.96 10.38
C LEU A 18 -5.15 4.36 10.83
N ARG A 19 -6.43 4.66 10.64
CA ARG A 19 -7.00 5.92 11.13
C ARG A 19 -6.98 5.99 12.65
N HIS A 20 -7.18 4.86 13.32
CA HIS A 20 -7.11 4.78 14.77
C HIS A 20 -5.72 5.18 15.27
N PHE A 21 -4.68 4.85 14.53
CA PHE A 21 -3.31 5.23 14.88
C PHE A 21 -2.91 6.62 14.38
N GLY A 22 -3.88 7.39 13.89
CA GLY A 22 -3.65 8.78 13.54
C GLY A 22 -3.26 9.06 12.09
N TYR A 23 -3.26 8.04 11.23
CA TYR A 23 -2.94 8.23 9.81
C TYR A 23 -4.15 8.70 9.02
N THR A 24 -3.91 9.57 8.05
CA THR A 24 -4.94 9.95 7.08
C THR A 24 -4.90 8.94 5.94
N VAL A 25 -6.05 8.30 5.66
CA VAL A 25 -6.14 7.24 4.67
C VAL A 25 -7.12 7.62 3.58
N THR A 26 -6.66 7.59 2.33
CA THR A 26 -7.54 7.61 1.15
C THR A 26 -7.57 6.22 0.55
N GLU A 27 -8.65 5.89 -0.13
CA GLU A 27 -8.89 4.52 -0.61
C GLU A 27 -9.06 4.51 -2.12
N ALA A 28 -8.54 3.47 -2.76
CA ALA A 28 -8.73 3.20 -4.17
C ALA A 28 -9.18 1.75 -4.34
N LEU A 29 -10.04 1.50 -5.31
CA LEU A 29 -10.68 0.20 -5.51
C LEU A 29 -9.99 -0.67 -6.53
N ASN A 30 -9.08 -0.11 -7.32
CA ASN A 30 -8.34 -0.84 -8.34
C ASN A 30 -7.03 -0.13 -8.66
N GLY A 31 -6.22 -0.76 -9.52
CA GLY A 31 -4.90 -0.23 -9.84
C GLY A 31 -4.95 1.09 -10.59
N GLU A 32 -5.90 1.27 -11.49
CA GLU A 32 -6.05 2.51 -12.25
C GLU A 32 -6.38 3.68 -11.33
N GLU A 33 -7.35 3.49 -10.43
CA GLU A 33 -7.72 4.50 -9.45
C GLU A 33 -6.56 4.77 -8.49
N GLY A 34 -5.83 3.72 -8.12
CA GLY A 34 -4.64 3.86 -7.26
C GLY A 34 -3.57 4.73 -7.90
N ILE A 35 -3.28 4.51 -9.17
CA ILE A 35 -2.30 5.32 -9.91
C ILE A 35 -2.76 6.77 -9.99
N ALA A 36 -4.04 7.00 -10.34
CA ALA A 36 -4.57 8.34 -10.46
C ALA A 36 -4.49 9.11 -9.15
N LYS A 37 -4.88 8.47 -8.05
CA LYS A 37 -4.82 9.10 -6.72
C LYS A 37 -3.40 9.32 -6.24
N ALA A 38 -2.49 8.40 -6.52
CA ALA A 38 -1.08 8.59 -6.17
C ALA A 38 -0.49 9.82 -6.85
N ARG A 39 -0.85 10.04 -8.11
CA ARG A 39 -0.37 11.21 -8.86
C ARG A 39 -0.99 12.51 -8.36
N SER A 40 -2.30 12.51 -8.07
CA SER A 40 -2.99 13.72 -7.68
C SER A 40 -2.76 14.11 -6.23
N GLU A 41 -2.70 13.13 -5.33
CA GLU A 41 -2.62 13.37 -3.89
C GLU A 41 -1.20 13.25 -3.32
N LYS A 42 -0.32 12.56 -4.03
CA LYS A 42 1.07 12.32 -3.61
C LYS A 42 1.15 11.87 -2.15
N PRO A 43 0.57 10.71 -1.82
CA PRO A 43 0.56 10.22 -0.45
C PRO A 43 1.97 9.91 0.04
N ASP A 44 2.12 9.85 1.35
CA ASP A 44 3.41 9.53 1.97
C ASP A 44 3.76 8.05 1.87
N LEU A 45 2.76 7.21 1.62
CA LEU A 45 2.93 5.77 1.53
C LEU A 45 1.74 5.16 0.81
N ILE A 46 1.98 4.08 0.08
CA ILE A 46 0.94 3.32 -0.62
C ILE A 46 0.94 1.89 -0.10
N LEU A 47 -0.23 1.42 0.34
CA LEU A 47 -0.48 0.00 0.58
C LEU A 47 -1.15 -0.54 -0.66
N MET A 48 -0.48 -1.44 -1.37
CA MET A 48 -0.92 -1.93 -2.68
C MET A 48 -1.27 -3.41 -2.61
N ASP A 49 -2.57 -3.72 -2.69
CA ASP A 49 -3.01 -5.09 -2.87
C ASP A 49 -2.61 -5.54 -4.28
N ILE A 50 -1.95 -6.68 -4.37
CA ILE A 50 -1.45 -7.18 -5.65
C ILE A 50 -2.56 -7.82 -6.47
N SER A 51 -3.57 -8.39 -5.83
CA SER A 51 -4.66 -9.12 -6.49
C SER A 51 -5.86 -8.23 -6.77
N ILE A 52 -5.64 -7.06 -7.37
CA ILE A 52 -6.70 -6.10 -7.66
C ILE A 52 -7.08 -6.12 -9.14
N PRO A 53 -8.32 -5.70 -9.48
CA PRO A 53 -8.78 -5.73 -10.87
C PRO A 53 -8.24 -4.56 -11.71
N VAL A 54 -8.48 -4.63 -13.00
CA VAL A 54 -8.13 -3.69 -14.06
C VAL A 54 -6.64 -3.71 -14.35
N ILE A 55 -5.85 -3.15 -13.48
CA ILE A 55 -4.37 -3.21 -13.53
C ILE A 55 -3.95 -3.84 -12.21
N ASP A 56 -3.23 -4.98 -12.27
CA ASP A 56 -2.82 -5.65 -11.04
C ASP A 56 -1.78 -4.81 -10.28
N GLY A 57 -1.58 -5.18 -9.01
CA GLY A 57 -0.70 -4.41 -8.13
C GLY A 57 0.77 -4.38 -8.58
N TRP A 58 1.24 -5.44 -9.26
CA TRP A 58 2.61 -5.46 -9.80
C TRP A 58 2.77 -4.40 -10.88
N GLU A 59 1.84 -4.37 -11.83
CA GLU A 59 1.87 -3.41 -12.93
C GLU A 59 1.68 -1.98 -12.41
N ALA A 60 0.74 -1.78 -11.48
CA ALA A 60 0.53 -0.46 -10.87
C ALA A 60 1.80 0.02 -10.17
N THR A 61 2.48 -0.86 -9.44
CA THR A 61 3.74 -0.52 -8.77
C THR A 61 4.81 -0.12 -9.78
N GLN A 62 4.95 -0.87 -10.87
CA GLN A 62 5.92 -0.52 -11.91
C GLN A 62 5.65 0.85 -12.51
N VAL A 63 4.38 1.15 -12.80
CA VAL A 63 4.00 2.45 -13.35
C VAL A 63 4.39 3.56 -12.39
N LEU A 64 4.07 3.40 -11.11
CA LEU A 64 4.37 4.42 -10.09
C LEU A 64 5.87 4.59 -9.86
N LYS A 65 6.64 3.51 -9.88
CA LYS A 65 8.09 3.56 -9.66
C LYS A 65 8.87 4.09 -10.86
N HIS A 66 8.27 4.08 -12.04
CA HIS A 66 8.87 4.67 -13.24
C HIS A 66 8.44 6.12 -13.46
N ASP A 67 7.48 6.62 -12.68
CA ASP A 67 6.99 7.99 -12.79
C ASP A 67 7.82 8.90 -11.87
N PRO A 68 8.50 9.91 -12.39
CA PRO A 68 9.29 10.83 -11.54
C PRO A 68 8.49 11.51 -10.44
N GLN A 69 7.17 11.64 -10.61
CA GLN A 69 6.31 12.29 -9.62
C GLN A 69 5.96 11.39 -8.44
N THR A 70 6.06 10.06 -8.62
CA THR A 70 5.60 9.10 -7.60
C THR A 70 6.66 8.09 -7.19
N ARG A 71 7.78 8.01 -7.90
CA ARG A 71 8.78 6.96 -7.66
C ARG A 71 9.38 6.96 -6.25
N GLN A 72 9.38 8.08 -5.56
CA GLN A 72 9.92 8.17 -4.21
C GLN A 72 8.93 7.76 -3.13
N ILE A 73 7.66 7.56 -3.48
CA ILE A 73 6.64 7.16 -2.51
C ILE A 73 6.86 5.68 -2.15
N PRO A 74 7.02 5.35 -0.86
CA PRO A 74 7.15 3.94 -0.45
C PRO A 74 5.89 3.15 -0.79
N ILE A 75 6.06 1.96 -1.35
CA ILE A 75 4.95 1.06 -1.68
C ILE A 75 5.14 -0.25 -0.93
N ILE A 76 4.15 -0.62 -0.13
CA ILE A 76 4.10 -1.89 0.58
C ILE A 76 3.13 -2.80 -0.17
N ALA A 77 3.62 -3.92 -0.68
CA ALA A 77 2.79 -4.89 -1.39
C ALA A 77 2.04 -5.77 -0.39
N LEU A 78 0.73 -5.96 -0.63
CA LEU A 78 -0.10 -6.92 0.10
C LEU A 78 -0.39 -8.07 -0.86
N THR A 79 0.05 -9.28 -0.53
CA THR A 79 -0.09 -10.43 -1.41
C THR A 79 -0.73 -11.61 -0.70
N ALA A 80 -1.54 -12.39 -1.43
CA ALA A 80 -2.17 -13.60 -0.90
C ALA A 80 -1.18 -14.77 -0.77
N HIS A 81 0.02 -14.63 -1.32
CA HIS A 81 1.00 -15.71 -1.34
C HIS A 81 2.30 -15.31 -0.65
N ALA A 82 2.76 -16.15 0.27
CA ALA A 82 3.99 -15.90 1.03
C ALA A 82 5.18 -16.66 0.43
N LEU A 83 5.18 -16.89 -0.89
CA LEU A 83 6.25 -17.61 -1.56
C LEU A 83 7.44 -16.69 -1.80
N ALA A 84 8.65 -17.29 -1.79
CA ALA A 84 9.87 -16.55 -2.07
C ALA A 84 9.83 -15.86 -3.43
N SER A 85 9.22 -16.51 -4.44
CA SER A 85 9.08 -15.93 -5.78
C SER A 85 8.24 -14.66 -5.79
N ASP A 86 7.20 -14.57 -4.94
CA ASP A 86 6.39 -13.38 -4.84
C ASP A 86 7.16 -12.24 -4.20
N ARG A 87 7.96 -12.54 -3.20
CA ARG A 87 8.81 -11.57 -2.54
C ARG A 87 9.85 -11.02 -3.51
N GLU A 88 10.47 -11.91 -4.30
CA GLU A 88 11.43 -11.50 -5.32
C GLU A 88 10.78 -10.60 -6.36
N LYS A 89 9.56 -10.94 -6.79
CA LYS A 89 8.81 -10.13 -7.75
C LYS A 89 8.47 -8.76 -7.17
N ALA A 90 8.11 -8.69 -5.89
CA ALA A 90 7.83 -7.43 -5.23
C ALA A 90 9.06 -6.52 -5.27
N MET A 91 10.22 -7.05 -4.95
CA MET A 91 11.46 -6.29 -4.99
C MET A 91 11.84 -5.89 -6.41
N GLU A 92 11.63 -6.79 -7.36
CA GLU A 92 11.95 -6.56 -8.76
C GLU A 92 11.13 -5.41 -9.36
N VAL A 93 9.86 -5.30 -9.01
CA VAL A 93 9.01 -4.20 -9.49
C VAL A 93 9.19 -2.92 -8.68
N GLY A 94 9.96 -2.94 -7.62
CA GLY A 94 10.32 -1.75 -6.85
C GLY A 94 9.53 -1.53 -5.58
N CYS A 95 8.85 -2.54 -5.04
CA CYS A 95 8.19 -2.42 -3.75
C CYS A 95 9.21 -2.21 -2.65
N ASP A 96 8.87 -1.36 -1.70
CA ASP A 96 9.74 -1.05 -0.56
C ASP A 96 9.46 -1.95 0.63
N GLY A 97 8.25 -2.51 0.70
CA GLY A 97 7.84 -3.43 1.75
C GLY A 97 6.93 -4.51 1.20
N TYR A 98 6.66 -5.52 2.03
CA TYR A 98 5.93 -6.71 1.62
C TYR A 98 5.22 -7.32 2.82
N LEU A 99 3.92 -7.59 2.67
CA LEU A 99 3.11 -8.28 3.68
C LEU A 99 2.30 -9.37 3.00
N ALA A 100 2.31 -10.57 3.59
CA ALA A 100 1.52 -11.69 3.09
C ALA A 100 0.14 -11.70 3.77
N LYS A 101 -0.91 -11.88 2.98
CA LYS A 101 -2.26 -12.08 3.50
C LYS A 101 -2.47 -13.54 3.91
N PRO A 102 -3.33 -13.82 4.87
CA PRO A 102 -4.00 -12.83 5.72
C PRO A 102 -3.01 -12.24 6.72
N CYS A 103 -3.01 -10.93 6.85
CA CYS A 103 -2.14 -10.27 7.82
C CYS A 103 -3.01 -9.60 8.88
N GLU A 104 -2.53 -9.67 10.11
CA GLU A 104 -3.22 -9.00 11.20
C GLU A 104 -3.17 -7.50 11.00
N PRO A 105 -4.24 -6.76 11.35
CA PRO A 105 -4.23 -5.31 11.22
C PRO A 105 -3.03 -4.64 11.90
N ARG A 106 -2.60 -5.17 13.04
CA ARG A 106 -1.43 -4.63 13.75
C ARG A 106 -0.13 -4.83 12.97
N ALA A 107 -0.03 -5.91 12.19
CA ALA A 107 1.14 -6.12 11.34
C ALA A 107 1.20 -5.07 10.24
N VAL A 108 0.05 -4.68 9.70
CA VAL A 108 -0.02 -3.60 8.72
C VAL A 108 0.46 -2.29 9.33
N VAL A 109 -0.03 -1.98 10.54
CA VAL A 109 0.40 -0.76 11.27
C VAL A 109 1.89 -0.77 11.53
N ALA A 110 2.44 -1.91 11.97
CA ALA A 110 3.87 -2.02 12.25
C ALA A 110 4.72 -1.74 11.02
N GLU A 111 4.31 -2.27 9.88
CA GLU A 111 5.03 -2.04 8.63
C GLU A 111 4.92 -0.58 8.18
N VAL A 112 3.74 0.02 8.30
CA VAL A 112 3.56 1.44 8.00
C VAL A 112 4.46 2.30 8.89
N GLN A 113 4.52 1.99 10.19
CA GLN A 113 5.36 2.72 11.12
C GLN A 113 6.84 2.60 10.79
N ARG A 114 7.26 1.49 10.22
CA ARG A 114 8.63 1.29 9.79
C ARG A 114 9.04 2.31 8.73
N PHE A 115 8.12 2.72 7.88
CA PHE A 115 8.39 3.68 6.81
C PHE A 115 8.09 5.13 7.21
N LEU A 116 7.01 5.35 7.97
CA LEU A 116 6.55 6.69 8.31
C LEU A 116 6.88 7.11 9.75
N GLY A 117 7.41 6.18 10.54
CA GLY A 117 7.56 6.40 11.97
C GLY A 117 6.22 6.28 12.68
N LYS A 118 6.26 6.32 14.01
CA LYS A 118 5.06 6.24 14.81
C LYS A 118 4.26 7.54 14.69
N ASN A 119 3.01 7.40 14.29
CA ASN A 119 2.08 8.51 14.34
C ASN A 119 1.07 8.22 15.44
N ASP A 120 1.40 8.65 16.65
CA ASP A 120 0.59 8.41 17.84
C ASP A 120 -0.33 9.57 18.17
N GLY A 121 -0.80 10.26 17.14
CA GLY A 121 -1.65 11.42 17.31
C GLY A 121 -0.89 12.71 17.47
N LYS A 122 0.40 12.66 17.48
CA LYS A 122 1.23 13.86 17.48
C LYS A 122 1.54 14.22 16.06
N SER A 123 1.11 15.34 15.64
CA SER A 123 1.67 15.91 14.44
C SER A 123 3.14 16.11 14.69
N ALA A 124 3.90 15.37 14.01
CA ALA A 124 5.31 15.64 14.12
C ALA A 124 5.57 17.06 13.64
#